data_b41b46ec8a91331f47815ea5c982991b
#
_entry.id   b41b46ec8a91331f47815ea5c982991b
#
_cell.length_a   1.000
_cell.length_b   1.000
_cell.length_c   1.000
_cell.angle_alpha   90.00
_cell.angle_beta   90.00
_cell.angle_gamma   90.00
#
_symmetry.space_group_name_H-M   'P 1'
#
loop_
_entity.id
_entity.type
_entity.pdbx_description
1 polymer ?
#
loop_
_entity_poly.entity_id
_entity_poly.type
_entity_poly.pdbx_seq_one_letter_code
_entity_poly.pdbx_strand_id
1 'polypeptide(L)'
;MFGVNTIGRSTENTIALADESLSRSHAEITVTNERLVIKDLQSLNHTFVNKAKIDQCELKNGDLINCGNVEFKFVQKVNTTPKTTNPPHPPQPPVEDVKEEAPIAETIIKQFSTGPSSIKIQDLLDNPGRSDSLLRISQRASNQRTVDKLKILLEVSKQLSSPEEPDRLLEKILDLLFEIMNVDRAVILMVNKTSKQLEHKAVKLRPGIPQDSQFFYSKNITNYVYVNGTAILTTDACLDNRFNDSESIFVQTIRASICIPLKPREEVIGVLYVDNLSMCDVYSDEDVEFLTALANQAAIAIDNANLYQQIEAEAIMRNKLERFFPEAVRKKLREEGTLGIVDTEVTALFADISNFTKMSSTMHPRQVITMLNEYFEVIVEEIVFRHEGTLEKYIGDALFAIWGAPYRKPNDPELAIQAAIDMQWAVLKLNQKWIQQGKQPIQIHIGLNTGKVAAGNIGSEKLIQYATIGDTTNVTSRICNVAQAGEIVISQTTFERIQSRNFPLGKMPLVQVKGQDQPLQLYRLMWHLCPSKQTQVGIGHGA
;
A
#
# COMPACT_ATOMS: atom_id res chain seq x y z
N MET A 1 -26.71 14.31 5.75
CA MET A 1 -26.79 15.75 5.44
C MET A 1 -28.25 16.14 5.43
N PHE A 2 -28.64 17.14 6.21
CA PHE A 2 -30.00 17.69 6.15
C PHE A 2 -30.22 18.44 4.83
N GLY A 3 -31.40 18.34 4.26
CA GLY A 3 -31.77 18.96 2.99
C GLY A 3 -31.93 17.95 1.84
N VAL A 4 -31.86 18.45 0.62
CA VAL A 4 -32.01 17.64 -0.61
C VAL A 4 -30.65 17.10 -1.02
N ASN A 5 -30.56 15.77 -1.22
CA ASN A 5 -29.36 15.07 -1.70
C ASN A 5 -29.72 14.33 -2.99
N THR A 6 -29.03 14.60 -4.07
CA THR A 6 -29.30 14.00 -5.40
C THR A 6 -28.37 12.85 -5.71
N ILE A 7 -28.89 11.83 -6.41
CA ILE A 7 -28.17 10.65 -6.87
C ILE A 7 -28.20 10.62 -8.39
N GLY A 8 -27.06 10.35 -9.04
CA GLY A 8 -27.01 10.22 -10.48
C GLY A 8 -25.62 10.15 -11.05
N ARG A 9 -25.53 10.01 -12.38
CA ARG A 9 -24.25 9.86 -13.10
C ARG A 9 -23.48 11.17 -13.29
N SER A 10 -24.17 12.32 -13.30
CA SER A 10 -23.51 13.64 -13.40
C SER A 10 -22.75 13.98 -12.13
N THR A 11 -21.57 14.61 -12.30
CA THR A 11 -20.74 15.13 -11.20
C THR A 11 -21.43 16.26 -10.39
N GLU A 12 -22.56 16.79 -10.87
CA GLU A 12 -23.34 17.81 -10.18
C GLU A 12 -24.22 17.23 -9.06
N ASN A 13 -24.38 15.91 -8.98
CA ASN A 13 -25.16 15.27 -7.93
C ASN A 13 -24.38 15.21 -6.61
N THR A 14 -25.11 15.25 -5.49
CA THR A 14 -24.54 15.05 -4.15
C THR A 14 -23.87 13.66 -4.01
N ILE A 15 -24.48 12.63 -4.63
CA ILE A 15 -23.95 11.27 -4.75
C ILE A 15 -23.78 11.00 -6.24
N ALA A 16 -22.61 11.32 -6.75
CA ALA A 16 -22.24 11.11 -8.15
C ALA A 16 -21.55 9.75 -8.32
N LEU A 17 -22.08 8.88 -9.18
CA LEU A 17 -21.53 7.54 -9.47
C LEU A 17 -21.45 7.34 -10.99
N ALA A 18 -20.27 7.00 -11.48
CA ALA A 18 -19.99 6.78 -12.89
C ALA A 18 -20.48 5.39 -13.35
N ASP A 19 -21.82 5.18 -13.36
CA ASP A 19 -22.47 3.96 -13.83
C ASP A 19 -23.43 4.28 -14.97
N GLU A 20 -23.33 3.55 -16.08
CA GLU A 20 -24.13 3.79 -17.30
C GLU A 20 -25.62 3.50 -17.10
N SER A 21 -26.00 2.69 -16.12
CA SER A 21 -27.38 2.41 -15.76
C SER A 21 -28.06 3.54 -15.00
N LEU A 22 -27.29 4.52 -14.48
CA LEU A 22 -27.81 5.70 -13.82
C LEU A 22 -28.13 6.82 -14.83
N SER A 23 -29.26 7.49 -14.65
CA SER A 23 -29.56 8.75 -15.33
C SER A 23 -28.64 9.87 -14.82
N ARG A 24 -28.46 10.97 -15.57
CA ARG A 24 -27.63 12.12 -15.15
C ARG A 24 -28.04 12.63 -13.77
N SER A 25 -29.35 12.78 -13.52
CA SER A 25 -29.99 12.93 -12.21
C SER A 25 -31.03 11.83 -12.11
N HIS A 26 -30.85 10.87 -11.18
CA HIS A 26 -31.65 9.64 -11.14
C HIS A 26 -32.72 9.70 -10.06
N ALA A 27 -32.33 10.05 -8.85
CA ALA A 27 -33.21 10.17 -7.70
C ALA A 27 -32.75 11.29 -6.75
N GLU A 28 -33.66 11.77 -5.90
CA GLU A 28 -33.32 12.68 -4.81
C GLU A 28 -33.79 12.13 -3.47
N ILE A 29 -32.99 12.35 -2.42
CA ILE A 29 -33.33 12.02 -1.04
C ILE A 29 -33.46 13.31 -0.25
N THR A 30 -34.65 13.58 0.22
CA THR A 30 -34.96 14.75 1.09
C THR A 30 -34.90 14.32 2.56
N VAL A 31 -33.98 14.93 3.30
CA VAL A 31 -33.77 14.68 4.74
C VAL A 31 -34.31 15.85 5.56
N THR A 32 -35.35 15.60 6.31
CA THR A 32 -35.94 16.58 7.26
C THR A 32 -35.81 16.04 8.69
N ASN A 33 -36.11 16.85 9.69
CA ASN A 33 -36.08 16.43 11.11
C ASN A 33 -37.09 15.30 11.43
N GLU A 34 -38.12 15.12 10.61
CA GLU A 34 -39.23 14.19 10.88
C GLU A 34 -39.29 13.03 9.89
N ARG A 35 -38.77 13.21 8.67
CA ARG A 35 -38.95 12.24 7.59
C ARG A 35 -37.76 12.19 6.64
N LEU A 36 -37.53 11.03 6.09
CA LEU A 36 -36.60 10.77 4.99
C LEU A 36 -37.38 10.23 3.82
N VAL A 37 -37.34 10.94 2.71
CA VAL A 37 -38.15 10.59 1.53
C VAL A 37 -37.23 10.50 0.31
N ILE A 38 -37.31 9.39 -0.42
CA ILE A 38 -36.68 9.25 -1.74
C ILE A 38 -37.71 9.43 -2.83
N LYS A 39 -37.32 10.13 -3.91
CA LYS A 39 -38.15 10.40 -5.09
C LYS A 39 -37.37 10.09 -6.35
N ASP A 40 -37.97 9.35 -7.28
CA ASP A 40 -37.42 9.15 -8.63
C ASP A 40 -37.53 10.43 -9.46
N LEU A 41 -36.47 10.81 -10.16
CA LEU A 41 -36.44 12.00 -11.01
C LEU A 41 -36.72 11.67 -12.49
N GLN A 42 -37.72 10.80 -12.73
CA GLN A 42 -38.07 10.27 -14.05
C GLN A 42 -36.88 9.59 -14.74
N SER A 43 -36.20 8.77 -13.97
CA SER A 43 -35.02 8.07 -14.43
C SER A 43 -35.34 6.98 -15.48
N LEU A 44 -34.40 6.70 -16.38
CA LEU A 44 -34.60 5.72 -17.48
C LEU A 44 -34.83 4.30 -16.93
N ASN A 45 -34.08 3.91 -15.90
CA ASN A 45 -34.10 2.55 -15.32
C ASN A 45 -34.88 2.49 -14.00
N HIS A 46 -35.59 3.55 -13.64
CA HIS A 46 -36.43 3.67 -12.44
C HIS A 46 -35.70 3.44 -11.11
N THR A 47 -36.31 3.92 -10.03
CA THR A 47 -35.84 3.69 -8.67
C THR A 47 -36.71 2.64 -7.99
N PHE A 48 -36.08 1.71 -7.25
CA PHE A 48 -36.76 0.66 -6.50
C PHE A 48 -36.35 0.74 -5.01
N VAL A 49 -37.32 0.52 -4.13
CA VAL A 49 -37.09 0.34 -2.69
C VAL A 49 -37.60 -1.02 -2.29
N ASN A 50 -36.71 -1.87 -1.71
CA ASN A 50 -37.03 -3.26 -1.35
C ASN A 50 -37.66 -4.05 -2.52
N LYS A 51 -37.11 -3.88 -3.74
CA LYS A 51 -37.56 -4.48 -5.00
C LYS A 51 -38.91 -3.96 -5.53
N ALA A 52 -39.55 -3.00 -4.88
CA ALA A 52 -40.76 -2.36 -5.37
C ALA A 52 -40.37 -1.07 -6.12
N LYS A 53 -40.88 -0.88 -7.36
CA LYS A 53 -40.72 0.36 -8.12
C LYS A 53 -41.44 1.50 -7.42
N ILE A 54 -40.79 2.65 -7.28
CA ILE A 54 -41.34 3.82 -6.60
C ILE A 54 -41.26 5.07 -7.49
N ASP A 55 -42.23 5.95 -7.33
CA ASP A 55 -42.12 7.34 -7.75
C ASP A 55 -41.66 8.23 -6.59
N GLN A 56 -42.13 7.89 -5.37
CA GLN A 56 -41.73 8.51 -4.13
C GLN A 56 -42.00 7.53 -2.97
N CYS A 57 -41.08 7.42 -2.00
CA CYS A 57 -41.24 6.55 -0.84
C CYS A 57 -40.53 7.12 0.40
N GLU A 58 -41.11 6.90 1.58
CA GLU A 58 -40.45 7.20 2.86
C GLU A 58 -39.50 6.05 3.20
N LEU A 59 -38.23 6.41 3.48
CA LEU A 59 -37.18 5.44 3.78
C LEU A 59 -37.16 5.07 5.26
N LYS A 60 -37.02 3.77 5.53
CA LYS A 60 -36.82 3.19 6.85
C LYS A 60 -35.41 2.63 7.00
N ASN A 61 -34.90 2.61 8.24
CA ASN A 61 -33.58 2.05 8.52
C ASN A 61 -33.50 0.58 8.05
N GLY A 62 -32.52 0.28 7.20
CA GLY A 62 -32.30 -1.02 6.60
C GLY A 62 -32.84 -1.19 5.18
N ASP A 63 -33.61 -0.21 4.63
CA ASP A 63 -34.15 -0.30 3.28
C ASP A 63 -33.04 -0.44 2.21
N LEU A 64 -33.30 -1.28 1.23
CA LEU A 64 -32.46 -1.47 0.04
C LEU A 64 -33.02 -0.64 -1.10
N ILE A 65 -32.22 0.28 -1.62
CA ILE A 65 -32.55 1.20 -2.71
C ILE A 65 -31.77 0.77 -3.93
N ASN A 66 -32.46 0.50 -5.05
CA ASN A 66 -31.81 0.23 -6.33
C ASN A 66 -32.12 1.37 -7.31
N CYS A 67 -31.04 1.98 -7.84
CA CYS A 67 -31.09 2.98 -8.91
C CYS A 67 -30.36 2.38 -10.11
N GLY A 68 -31.09 1.96 -11.15
CA GLY A 68 -30.49 1.15 -12.22
C GLY A 68 -29.88 -0.15 -11.67
N ASN A 69 -28.60 -0.42 -11.96
CA ASN A 69 -27.87 -1.58 -11.43
C ASN A 69 -27.17 -1.31 -10.10
N VAL A 70 -27.25 -0.10 -9.58
CA VAL A 70 -26.56 0.27 -8.34
C VAL A 70 -27.48 0.08 -7.15
N GLU A 71 -27.01 -0.66 -6.14
CA GLU A 71 -27.74 -0.93 -4.90
C GLU A 71 -27.14 -0.14 -3.73
N PHE A 72 -28.00 0.50 -2.94
CA PHE A 72 -27.67 1.22 -1.72
C PHE A 72 -28.43 0.64 -0.54
N LYS A 73 -27.78 0.51 0.61
CA LYS A 73 -28.45 0.20 1.87
C LYS A 73 -28.60 1.48 2.70
N PHE A 74 -29.84 1.84 3.03
CA PHE A 74 -30.09 2.99 3.88
C PHE A 74 -29.86 2.66 5.36
N VAL A 75 -28.97 3.40 6.06
CA VAL A 75 -28.65 3.21 7.47
C VAL A 75 -28.76 4.55 8.21
N GLN A 76 -29.69 4.62 9.16
CA GLN A 76 -29.87 5.80 10.01
C GLN A 76 -29.14 5.61 11.34
N LYS A 77 -28.11 6.43 11.64
CA LYS A 77 -27.51 6.50 12.98
C LYS A 77 -28.41 7.32 13.90
N VAL A 78 -29.07 6.67 14.84
CA VAL A 78 -29.87 7.32 15.88
C VAL A 78 -28.98 7.60 17.08
N ASN A 79 -28.76 8.88 17.39
CA ASN A 79 -28.21 9.30 18.67
C ASN A 79 -29.34 9.27 19.69
N THR A 80 -29.48 8.20 20.47
CA THR A 80 -30.47 8.12 21.55
C THR A 80 -29.88 8.59 22.87
N THR A 81 -30.36 9.71 23.38
CA THR A 81 -30.41 9.99 24.82
C THR A 81 -31.72 9.40 25.37
N PRO A 82 -31.69 8.70 26.50
CA PRO A 82 -32.89 8.03 26.99
C PRO A 82 -33.83 9.01 27.74
N LYS A 83 -35.10 9.08 27.35
CA LYS A 83 -36.18 9.54 28.19
C LYS A 83 -37.18 8.41 28.39
N THR A 84 -37.29 7.98 29.63
CA THR A 84 -38.27 7.07 30.19
C THR A 84 -39.69 7.60 30.06
N THR A 85 -40.60 6.83 29.45
CA THR A 85 -42.04 6.72 29.84
C THR A 85 -42.63 5.49 29.18
N ASN A 86 -43.20 4.59 29.99
CA ASN A 86 -44.01 3.45 29.59
C ASN A 86 -45.34 3.87 28.98
N PRO A 87 -45.84 3.19 27.96
CA PRO A 87 -47.27 3.08 27.69
C PRO A 87 -47.77 1.63 27.68
N PRO A 88 -49.10 1.41 27.75
CA PRO A 88 -49.73 0.17 28.21
C PRO A 88 -49.90 -0.89 27.12
N HIS A 89 -50.01 -2.14 27.57
CA HIS A 89 -50.20 -3.34 26.75
C HIS A 89 -51.47 -3.34 25.90
N PRO A 90 -51.44 -3.88 24.67
CA PRO A 90 -52.61 -4.41 23.97
C PRO A 90 -52.74 -5.94 24.18
N PRO A 91 -53.95 -6.49 23.98
CA PRO A 91 -54.33 -7.84 24.43
C PRO A 91 -53.81 -8.97 23.53
N GLN A 92 -53.52 -10.11 24.17
CA GLN A 92 -53.05 -11.34 23.54
C GLN A 92 -54.20 -12.10 22.86
N PRO A 93 -53.98 -12.82 21.76
CA PRO A 93 -54.86 -13.88 21.25
C PRO A 93 -54.63 -15.22 21.97
N PRO A 94 -55.59 -16.19 21.89
CA PRO A 94 -55.66 -17.32 22.79
C PRO A 94 -54.62 -18.41 22.48
N VAL A 95 -54.20 -19.05 23.58
CA VAL A 95 -53.18 -20.10 23.63
C VAL A 95 -53.81 -21.43 23.22
N GLU A 96 -53.27 -22.16 22.27
CA GLU A 96 -53.47 -23.58 22.07
C GLU A 96 -52.47 -24.39 22.92
N ASP A 97 -52.96 -25.39 23.58
CA ASP A 97 -52.26 -26.31 24.48
C ASP A 97 -51.11 -27.03 23.76
N VAL A 98 -49.87 -26.75 24.15
CA VAL A 98 -48.70 -27.60 23.83
C VAL A 98 -48.19 -28.26 25.11
N LYS A 99 -48.08 -29.57 25.06
CA LYS A 99 -47.65 -30.48 26.14
C LYS A 99 -46.34 -30.00 26.78
N GLU A 100 -46.30 -30.00 28.13
CA GLU A 100 -45.11 -29.86 28.96
C GLU A 100 -44.08 -30.96 28.61
N GLU A 101 -42.98 -30.55 27.97
CA GLU A 101 -41.73 -31.30 27.98
C GLU A 101 -40.91 -30.86 29.19
N ALA A 102 -40.30 -31.85 29.86
CA ALA A 102 -39.50 -31.67 31.06
C ALA A 102 -38.34 -30.66 30.85
N PRO A 103 -37.92 -29.91 31.87
CA PRO A 103 -36.87 -28.89 31.71
C PRO A 103 -35.54 -29.55 31.37
N ILE A 104 -35.05 -29.27 30.16
CA ILE A 104 -33.71 -29.62 29.71
C ILE A 104 -32.75 -28.76 30.54
N ALA A 105 -31.79 -29.40 31.21
CA ALA A 105 -30.75 -28.70 31.96
C ALA A 105 -30.03 -27.73 31.03
N GLU A 106 -30.17 -26.43 31.32
CA GLU A 106 -29.51 -25.37 30.59
C GLU A 106 -27.99 -25.48 30.80
N THR A 107 -27.26 -25.94 29.80
CA THR A 107 -25.82 -25.80 29.75
C THR A 107 -25.52 -24.32 29.58
N ILE A 108 -25.00 -23.68 30.62
CA ILE A 108 -24.81 -22.24 30.66
C ILE A 108 -23.73 -21.85 29.65
N ILE A 109 -24.15 -21.35 28.49
CA ILE A 109 -23.28 -20.64 27.58
C ILE A 109 -23.59 -19.15 27.69
N LYS A 110 -22.63 -18.39 28.15
CA LYS A 110 -22.70 -16.93 28.19
C LYS A 110 -22.10 -16.35 26.92
N GLN A 111 -22.83 -15.45 26.29
CA GLN A 111 -22.36 -14.64 25.16
C GLN A 111 -21.94 -13.27 25.68
N PHE A 112 -20.71 -12.87 25.34
CA PHE A 112 -20.18 -11.56 25.69
C PHE A 112 -20.06 -10.71 24.44
N SER A 113 -20.69 -9.53 24.45
CA SER A 113 -20.57 -8.56 23.35
C SER A 113 -19.20 -7.90 23.39
N THR A 114 -18.36 -8.17 22.38
CA THR A 114 -17.04 -7.56 22.20
C THR A 114 -17.13 -6.28 21.36
N GLY A 115 -18.06 -5.38 21.70
CA GLY A 115 -18.05 -4.02 21.13
C GLY A 115 -16.78 -3.28 21.56
N PRO A 116 -16.38 -2.16 20.92
CA PRO A 116 -15.38 -1.26 21.46
C PRO A 116 -15.96 -0.61 22.72
N SER A 117 -16.11 -1.42 23.75
CA SER A 117 -16.39 -0.95 25.08
C SER A 117 -15.11 -0.24 25.50
N SER A 118 -15.17 1.09 25.59
CA SER A 118 -14.28 1.77 26.52
C SER A 118 -14.59 1.20 27.90
N ILE A 119 -13.95 0.08 28.24
CA ILE A 119 -13.92 -0.43 29.61
C ILE A 119 -13.30 0.71 30.39
N LYS A 120 -14.11 1.48 31.08
CA LYS A 120 -13.62 2.51 31.99
C LYS A 120 -12.81 1.75 33.03
N ILE A 121 -11.57 2.21 33.29
CA ILE A 121 -10.70 1.66 34.34
C ILE A 121 -11.48 1.51 35.66
N GLN A 122 -12.45 2.39 35.91
CA GLN A 122 -13.37 2.34 37.05
C GLN A 122 -14.29 1.11 37.09
N ASP A 123 -14.74 0.59 35.93
CA ASP A 123 -15.62 -0.59 35.87
C ASP A 123 -14.85 -1.89 36.19
N LEU A 124 -13.51 -1.88 36.01
CA LEU A 124 -12.61 -2.95 36.45
C LEU A 124 -12.28 -2.91 37.94
N LEU A 125 -12.50 -1.76 38.59
CA LEU A 125 -12.20 -1.54 40.00
C LEU A 125 -13.38 -1.86 40.94
N ASP A 126 -14.63 -1.95 40.44
CA ASP A 126 -15.83 -2.02 41.27
C ASP A 126 -16.53 -3.38 41.33
N ASN A 127 -16.02 -4.43 40.65
CA ASN A 127 -16.64 -5.77 40.71
C ASN A 127 -15.86 -6.73 41.62
N PRO A 128 -16.44 -7.16 42.77
CA PRO A 128 -15.85 -8.19 43.61
C PRO A 128 -16.02 -9.57 42.98
N GLY A 129 -15.00 -10.07 42.27
CA GLY A 129 -15.01 -11.35 41.58
C GLY A 129 -15.05 -12.57 42.50
N ARG A 130 -15.72 -13.64 42.07
CA ARG A 130 -15.69 -14.98 42.69
C ARG A 130 -14.30 -15.64 42.50
N SER A 131 -13.90 -16.47 43.48
CA SER A 131 -12.53 -16.99 43.67
C SER A 131 -12.14 -18.21 42.82
N ASP A 132 -12.79 -18.48 41.68
CA ASP A 132 -12.58 -19.72 40.89
C ASP A 132 -11.99 -19.49 39.50
N SER A 133 -11.07 -18.52 39.38
CA SER A 133 -10.45 -18.15 38.09
C SER A 133 -9.14 -18.91 37.84
N LEU A 134 -8.92 -19.39 36.60
CA LEU A 134 -7.67 -20.01 36.15
C LEU A 134 -6.52 -19.02 35.90
N LEU A 135 -6.76 -17.74 36.10
CA LEU A 135 -5.70 -16.74 36.00
C LEU A 135 -4.63 -17.02 37.08
N ARG A 136 -3.38 -17.12 36.65
CA ARG A 136 -2.21 -17.35 37.54
C ARG A 136 -1.87 -16.16 38.42
N ILE A 137 -2.85 -15.38 38.79
CA ILE A 137 -2.69 -14.21 39.65
C ILE A 137 -2.94 -14.69 41.10
N SER A 138 -2.03 -14.37 42.01
CA SER A 138 -2.10 -14.80 43.41
C SER A 138 -3.42 -14.37 44.07
N GLN A 139 -4.01 -15.25 44.92
CA GLN A 139 -5.22 -14.99 45.71
C GLN A 139 -4.94 -13.95 46.78
N ARG A 140 -4.83 -12.67 46.38
CA ARG A 140 -4.72 -11.51 47.30
C ARG A 140 -6.06 -10.79 47.37
N ALA A 141 -6.19 -9.80 48.24
CA ALA A 141 -7.40 -8.98 48.35
C ALA A 141 -7.87 -8.49 46.98
N SER A 142 -9.17 -8.46 46.72
CA SER A 142 -9.82 -8.15 45.42
C SER A 142 -9.18 -6.97 44.68
N ASN A 143 -8.87 -5.88 45.35
CA ASN A 143 -8.25 -4.69 44.79
C ASN A 143 -6.83 -4.96 44.26
N GLN A 144 -6.04 -5.80 44.92
CA GLN A 144 -4.67 -6.14 44.49
C GLN A 144 -4.70 -7.00 43.21
N ARG A 145 -5.65 -7.92 43.11
CA ARG A 145 -5.84 -8.79 41.92
C ARG A 145 -6.18 -7.98 40.69
N THR A 146 -7.06 -6.97 40.82
CA THR A 146 -7.41 -6.05 39.70
C THR A 146 -6.18 -5.24 39.25
N VAL A 147 -5.37 -4.75 40.19
CA VAL A 147 -4.12 -4.05 39.87
C VAL A 147 -3.11 -4.95 39.16
N ASP A 148 -3.00 -6.21 39.59
CA ASP A 148 -2.08 -7.16 38.96
C ASP A 148 -2.53 -7.53 37.53
N LYS A 149 -3.84 -7.70 37.28
CA LYS A 149 -4.40 -7.84 35.92
C LYS A 149 -4.05 -6.66 35.02
N LEU A 150 -4.25 -5.44 35.52
CA LEU A 150 -3.93 -4.24 34.74
C LEU A 150 -2.43 -4.14 34.42
N LYS A 151 -1.56 -4.49 35.38
CA LYS A 151 -0.11 -4.55 35.14
C LYS A 151 0.25 -5.56 34.05
N ILE A 152 -0.38 -6.74 34.07
CA ILE A 152 -0.14 -7.78 33.06
C ILE A 152 -0.60 -7.27 31.68
N LEU A 153 -1.78 -6.69 31.57
CA LEU A 153 -2.27 -6.13 30.30
C LEU A 153 -1.37 -5.01 29.76
N LEU A 154 -0.85 -4.15 30.63
CA LEU A 154 0.13 -3.11 30.25
C LEU A 154 1.44 -3.70 29.75
N GLU A 155 1.98 -4.72 30.45
CA GLU A 155 3.21 -5.38 30.03
C GLU A 155 3.02 -6.14 28.71
N VAL A 156 1.90 -6.83 28.53
CA VAL A 156 1.51 -7.45 27.25
C VAL A 156 1.42 -6.41 26.14
N SER A 157 0.72 -5.29 26.38
CA SER A 157 0.62 -4.21 25.40
C SER A 157 2.00 -3.68 24.99
N LYS A 158 2.91 -3.51 25.95
CA LYS A 158 4.28 -3.08 25.70
C LYS A 158 5.06 -4.11 24.89
N GLN A 159 4.95 -5.39 25.21
CA GLN A 159 5.64 -6.47 24.49
C GLN A 159 5.11 -6.67 23.08
N LEU A 160 3.79 -6.45 22.86
CA LEU A 160 3.16 -6.52 21.53
C LEU A 160 3.35 -5.24 20.69
N SER A 161 3.86 -4.15 21.28
CA SER A 161 4.10 -2.88 20.57
C SER A 161 5.39 -2.89 19.75
N SER A 162 6.26 -3.89 19.91
CA SER A 162 7.47 -4.02 19.08
C SER A 162 7.09 -4.39 17.65
N PRO A 163 7.70 -3.76 16.63
CA PRO A 163 7.47 -4.15 15.24
C PRO A 163 8.09 -5.54 15.01
N GLU A 164 7.24 -6.54 14.91
CA GLU A 164 7.60 -7.93 14.61
C GLU A 164 6.85 -8.43 13.38
N GLU A 165 7.37 -9.48 12.75
CA GLU A 165 6.64 -10.16 11.68
C GLU A 165 5.33 -10.75 12.23
N PRO A 166 4.21 -10.67 11.50
CA PRO A 166 2.90 -11.12 11.98
C PRO A 166 2.92 -12.55 12.51
N ASP A 167 3.60 -13.48 11.87
CA ASP A 167 3.64 -14.89 12.29
C ASP A 167 4.34 -15.06 13.64
N ARG A 168 5.46 -14.37 13.87
CA ARG A 168 6.16 -14.35 15.17
C ARG A 168 5.33 -13.70 16.27
N LEU A 169 4.58 -12.66 15.91
CA LEU A 169 3.67 -11.99 16.83
C LEU A 169 2.57 -12.94 17.31
N LEU A 170 2.01 -13.79 16.43
CA LEU A 170 1.01 -14.78 16.80
C LEU A 170 1.57 -15.82 17.80
N GLU A 171 2.78 -16.32 17.57
CA GLU A 171 3.46 -17.23 18.50
C GLU A 171 3.68 -16.56 19.87
N LYS A 172 4.15 -15.32 19.87
CA LYS A 172 4.38 -14.55 21.11
C LYS A 172 3.08 -14.30 21.89
N ILE A 173 1.96 -14.05 21.22
CA ILE A 173 0.64 -13.93 21.86
C ILE A 173 0.28 -15.23 22.58
N LEU A 174 0.50 -16.39 21.94
CA LEU A 174 0.25 -17.68 22.59
C LEU A 174 1.24 -17.96 23.74
N ASP A 175 2.48 -17.55 23.63
CA ASP A 175 3.47 -17.66 24.70
C ASP A 175 3.02 -16.89 25.95
N LEU A 176 2.65 -15.62 25.79
CA LEU A 176 2.13 -14.77 26.85
C LEU A 176 0.84 -15.34 27.46
N LEU A 177 -0.06 -15.87 26.62
CA LEU A 177 -1.27 -16.51 27.09
C LEU A 177 -0.98 -17.69 28.04
N PHE A 178 -0.04 -18.57 27.67
CA PHE A 178 0.34 -19.72 28.49
C PHE A 178 1.08 -19.33 29.78
N GLU A 179 1.76 -18.18 29.79
CA GLU A 179 2.35 -17.63 31.02
C GLU A 179 1.29 -17.14 32.00
N ILE A 180 0.24 -16.51 31.49
CA ILE A 180 -0.78 -15.80 32.28
C ILE A 180 -1.91 -16.73 32.71
N MET A 181 -2.31 -17.68 31.86
CA MET A 181 -3.45 -18.58 32.07
C MET A 181 -3.04 -20.05 32.09
N ASN A 182 -3.80 -20.82 32.87
CA ASN A 182 -3.62 -22.27 32.94
C ASN A 182 -4.49 -22.97 31.89
N VAL A 183 -4.06 -22.94 30.62
CA VAL A 183 -4.74 -23.59 29.50
C VAL A 183 -3.99 -24.83 29.03
N ASP A 184 -4.67 -25.78 28.42
CA ASP A 184 -4.05 -26.98 27.88
C ASP A 184 -3.68 -26.81 26.41
N ARG A 185 -4.57 -26.19 25.62
CA ARG A 185 -4.36 -25.95 24.20
C ARG A 185 -4.86 -24.57 23.82
N ALA A 186 -4.16 -23.91 22.90
CA ALA A 186 -4.59 -22.64 22.31
C ALA A 186 -4.28 -22.59 20.80
N VAL A 187 -5.17 -21.96 20.04
CA VAL A 187 -4.99 -21.73 18.62
C VAL A 187 -5.47 -20.33 18.22
N ILE A 188 -4.72 -19.72 17.30
CA ILE A 188 -5.14 -18.50 16.62
C ILE A 188 -5.47 -18.86 15.17
N LEU A 189 -6.70 -18.54 14.78
CA LEU A 189 -7.20 -18.66 13.42
C LEU A 189 -7.36 -17.26 12.85
N MET A 190 -6.82 -17.02 11.66
CA MET A 190 -6.93 -15.73 10.97
C MET A 190 -7.84 -15.86 9.75
N VAL A 191 -8.56 -14.79 9.45
CA VAL A 191 -9.43 -14.74 8.27
C VAL A 191 -8.58 -14.56 7.00
N ASN A 192 -8.71 -15.51 6.08
CA ASN A 192 -8.13 -15.36 4.75
C ASN A 192 -8.89 -14.28 3.99
N LYS A 193 -8.18 -13.25 3.52
CA LYS A 193 -8.77 -12.08 2.83
C LYS A 193 -9.52 -12.46 1.55
N THR A 194 -9.10 -13.54 0.88
CA THR A 194 -9.65 -13.97 -0.42
C THR A 194 -10.82 -14.94 -0.24
N SER A 195 -10.65 -15.98 0.57
CA SER A 195 -11.68 -17.03 0.78
C SER A 195 -12.70 -16.66 1.85
N LYS A 196 -12.41 -15.65 2.68
CA LYS A 196 -13.22 -15.26 3.86
C LYS A 196 -13.43 -16.40 4.85
N GLN A 197 -12.55 -17.40 4.84
CA GLN A 197 -12.55 -18.52 5.76
C GLN A 197 -11.48 -18.38 6.82
N LEU A 198 -11.71 -19.00 7.98
CA LEU A 198 -10.72 -19.07 9.05
C LEU A 198 -9.63 -20.08 8.69
N GLU A 199 -8.40 -19.64 8.71
CA GLU A 199 -7.20 -20.45 8.50
C GLU A 199 -6.38 -20.52 9.77
N HIS A 200 -5.88 -21.69 10.05
CA HIS A 200 -4.97 -21.96 11.16
C HIS A 200 -3.63 -21.25 10.94
N LYS A 201 -3.18 -20.45 11.93
CA LYS A 201 -1.92 -19.70 11.84
C LYS A 201 -0.94 -20.00 12.96
N ALA A 202 -1.39 -20.11 14.20
CA ALA A 202 -0.52 -20.45 15.31
C ALA A 202 -1.21 -21.40 16.30
N VAL A 203 -0.45 -22.35 16.85
CA VAL A 203 -0.89 -23.31 17.86
C VAL A 203 0.12 -23.43 18.96
N LYS A 204 -0.38 -23.56 20.20
CA LYS A 204 0.43 -23.93 21.34
C LYS A 204 -0.29 -24.97 22.19
N LEU A 205 0.46 -25.99 22.59
CA LEU A 205 -0.01 -27.09 23.43
C LEU A 205 0.83 -27.14 24.71
N ARG A 206 0.22 -27.55 25.82
CA ARG A 206 0.96 -27.83 27.06
C ARG A 206 1.90 -29.02 26.83
N PRO A 207 3.13 -28.98 27.40
CA PRO A 207 4.04 -30.14 27.34
C PRO A 207 3.37 -31.43 27.86
N GLY A 208 3.46 -32.51 27.08
CA GLY A 208 2.85 -33.80 27.40
C GLY A 208 1.51 -34.07 26.72
N ILE A 209 0.91 -33.09 26.03
CA ILE A 209 -0.28 -33.30 25.20
C ILE A 209 0.15 -33.80 23.83
N PRO A 210 -0.39 -34.95 23.31
CA PRO A 210 -0.04 -35.46 21.98
C PRO A 210 -0.40 -34.45 20.86
N GLN A 211 0.48 -34.33 19.87
CA GLN A 211 0.28 -33.47 18.70
C GLN A 211 -0.63 -34.08 17.61
N ASP A 212 -1.22 -35.25 17.87
CA ASP A 212 -1.85 -36.08 16.84
C ASP A 212 -3.17 -35.56 16.23
N SER A 213 -3.67 -34.42 16.67
CA SER A 213 -4.85 -33.80 16.06
C SER A 213 -4.51 -32.44 15.44
N GLN A 214 -4.39 -32.40 14.13
CA GLN A 214 -4.22 -31.13 13.36
C GLN A 214 -5.36 -30.12 13.61
N PHE A 215 -6.51 -30.55 14.16
CA PHE A 215 -7.68 -29.72 14.42
C PHE A 215 -8.31 -30.12 15.77
N PHE A 216 -7.85 -29.50 16.85
CA PHE A 216 -8.36 -29.77 18.20
C PHE A 216 -9.46 -28.79 18.65
N TYR A 217 -9.89 -27.88 17.80
CA TYR A 217 -10.92 -26.89 18.08
C TYR A 217 -12.22 -27.18 17.33
N SER A 218 -13.36 -26.74 17.86
CA SER A 218 -14.64 -26.86 17.19
C SER A 218 -14.79 -25.82 16.09
N LYS A 219 -14.91 -26.28 14.83
CA LYS A 219 -15.17 -25.41 13.68
C LYS A 219 -16.49 -24.63 13.82
N ASN A 220 -17.51 -25.26 14.43
CA ASN A 220 -18.80 -24.59 14.64
C ASN A 220 -18.69 -23.43 15.62
N ILE A 221 -17.98 -23.61 16.75
CA ILE A 221 -17.75 -22.55 17.73
C ILE A 221 -16.93 -21.43 17.11
N THR A 222 -15.82 -21.75 16.43
CA THR A 222 -14.95 -20.72 15.84
C THR A 222 -15.65 -19.92 14.73
N ASN A 223 -16.43 -20.59 13.86
CA ASN A 223 -17.22 -19.92 12.83
C ASN A 223 -18.35 -19.06 13.44
N TYR A 224 -19.01 -19.54 14.49
CA TYR A 224 -20.04 -18.74 15.17
C TYR A 224 -19.45 -17.45 15.74
N VAL A 225 -18.29 -17.54 16.42
CA VAL A 225 -17.59 -16.36 16.98
C VAL A 225 -17.14 -15.42 15.86
N TYR A 226 -16.63 -15.95 14.75
CA TYR A 226 -16.23 -15.15 13.60
C TYR A 226 -17.41 -14.36 13.01
N VAL A 227 -18.56 -15.03 12.78
CA VAL A 227 -19.72 -14.42 12.13
C VAL A 227 -20.41 -13.40 13.05
N ASN A 228 -20.56 -13.73 14.34
CA ASN A 228 -21.30 -12.89 15.28
C ASN A 228 -20.43 -11.86 16.00
N GLY A 229 -19.09 -12.03 16.00
CA GLY A 229 -18.16 -11.12 16.68
C GLY A 229 -18.35 -11.08 18.19
N THR A 230 -18.82 -12.19 18.81
CA THR A 230 -19.08 -12.32 20.25
C THR A 230 -18.26 -13.45 20.85
N ALA A 231 -17.73 -13.25 22.05
CA ALA A 231 -17.02 -14.31 22.77
C ALA A 231 -17.97 -15.39 23.25
N ILE A 232 -17.51 -16.64 23.26
CA ILE A 232 -18.25 -17.82 23.78
C ILE A 232 -17.44 -18.49 24.86
N LEU A 233 -18.10 -18.75 25.99
CA LEU A 233 -17.66 -19.65 27.04
C LEU A 233 -18.47 -20.93 26.98
N THR A 234 -17.82 -22.09 26.90
CA THR A 234 -18.45 -23.41 26.96
C THR A 234 -17.97 -24.14 28.21
N THR A 235 -18.87 -24.49 29.09
CA THR A 235 -18.58 -25.17 30.37
C THR A 235 -18.48 -26.69 30.23
N ASP A 236 -19.26 -27.27 29.32
CA ASP A 236 -19.13 -28.65 28.83
C ASP A 236 -19.57 -28.72 27.37
N ALA A 237 -18.61 -28.77 26.47
CA ALA A 237 -18.87 -28.76 25.02
C ALA A 237 -19.59 -30.06 24.54
N CYS A 238 -19.49 -31.14 25.29
CA CYS A 238 -20.12 -32.42 24.94
C CYS A 238 -21.63 -32.42 25.15
N LEU A 239 -22.16 -31.55 25.99
CA LEU A 239 -23.58 -31.47 26.34
C LEU A 239 -24.33 -30.35 25.60
N ASP A 240 -23.66 -29.58 24.77
CA ASP A 240 -24.26 -28.42 24.11
C ASP A 240 -24.97 -28.80 22.80
N ASN A 241 -26.29 -28.79 22.83
CA ASN A 241 -27.14 -29.16 21.68
C ASN A 241 -26.94 -28.25 20.44
N ARG A 242 -26.37 -27.06 20.57
CA ARG A 242 -26.10 -26.17 19.43
C ARG A 242 -24.94 -26.66 18.58
N PHE A 243 -24.10 -27.55 19.12
CA PHE A 243 -22.90 -28.08 18.48
C PHE A 243 -22.88 -29.61 18.36
N ASN A 244 -24.00 -30.27 18.65
CA ASN A 244 -24.14 -31.75 18.68
C ASN A 244 -23.83 -32.42 17.34
N ASP A 245 -23.91 -31.73 16.21
CA ASP A 245 -23.58 -32.26 14.88
C ASP A 245 -22.09 -32.23 14.55
N SER A 246 -21.22 -31.74 15.45
CA SER A 246 -19.79 -31.69 15.21
C SER A 246 -19.09 -32.93 15.75
N GLU A 247 -18.75 -33.89 14.87
CA GLU A 247 -17.87 -35.04 15.19
C GLU A 247 -16.59 -34.62 15.94
N SER A 248 -16.14 -33.38 15.78
CA SER A 248 -14.93 -32.84 16.39
C SER A 248 -15.02 -32.71 17.92
N ILE A 249 -16.18 -32.47 18.52
CA ILE A 249 -16.33 -32.31 19.98
C ILE A 249 -16.24 -33.64 20.69
N PHE A 250 -16.92 -34.67 20.17
CA PHE A 250 -16.92 -36.02 20.75
C PHE A 250 -15.55 -36.72 20.64
N VAL A 251 -14.85 -36.54 19.51
CA VAL A 251 -13.55 -37.18 19.26
C VAL A 251 -12.42 -36.54 20.07
N GLN A 252 -12.56 -35.25 20.45
CA GLN A 252 -11.44 -34.45 21.01
C GLN A 252 -11.54 -34.24 22.52
N THR A 253 -12.54 -34.81 23.22
CA THR A 253 -12.73 -34.70 24.67
C THR A 253 -12.61 -33.25 25.22
N ILE A 254 -13.12 -32.27 24.49
CA ILE A 254 -13.15 -30.89 24.94
C ILE A 254 -14.13 -30.74 26.09
N ARG A 255 -13.66 -30.34 27.26
CA ARG A 255 -14.53 -30.16 28.43
C ARG A 255 -14.93 -28.72 28.61
N ALA A 256 -13.99 -27.81 28.73
CA ALA A 256 -14.26 -26.39 28.83
C ALA A 256 -13.46 -25.64 27.78
N SER A 257 -14.08 -24.64 27.14
CA SER A 257 -13.40 -23.81 26.15
C SER A 257 -13.87 -22.35 26.17
N ILE A 258 -12.97 -21.46 25.76
CA ILE A 258 -13.26 -20.05 25.48
C ILE A 258 -12.84 -19.76 24.05
N CYS A 259 -13.74 -19.13 23.29
CA CYS A 259 -13.45 -18.65 21.94
C CYS A 259 -13.78 -17.17 21.85
N ILE A 260 -12.82 -16.36 21.41
CA ILE A 260 -12.90 -14.89 21.41
C ILE A 260 -12.55 -14.37 20.03
N PRO A 261 -13.30 -13.38 19.48
CA PRO A 261 -12.95 -12.75 18.22
C PRO A 261 -11.76 -11.82 18.40
N LEU A 262 -10.84 -11.85 17.43
CA LEU A 262 -9.79 -10.86 17.25
C LEU A 262 -10.38 -9.71 16.43
N LYS A 263 -10.74 -8.62 17.10
CA LYS A 263 -11.49 -7.50 16.51
C LYS A 263 -10.84 -6.17 16.85
N PRO A 264 -9.88 -5.69 15.99
CA PRO A 264 -9.18 -4.44 16.29
C PRO A 264 -10.07 -3.19 16.14
N ARG A 265 -11.12 -3.28 15.30
CA ARG A 265 -12.12 -2.20 15.06
C ARG A 265 -13.51 -2.81 14.95
N GLU A 266 -14.18 -2.65 13.80
CA GLU A 266 -15.52 -3.20 13.53
C GLU A 266 -15.45 -4.61 12.92
N GLU A 267 -14.39 -4.96 12.19
CA GLU A 267 -14.23 -6.23 11.47
C GLU A 267 -13.48 -7.25 12.31
N VAL A 268 -13.95 -8.50 12.30
CA VAL A 268 -13.25 -9.63 12.92
C VAL A 268 -12.17 -10.12 11.96
N ILE A 269 -10.91 -10.03 12.39
CA ILE A 269 -9.75 -10.46 11.59
C ILE A 269 -9.32 -11.90 11.87
N GLY A 270 -9.83 -12.48 12.94
CA GLY A 270 -9.51 -13.84 13.38
C GLY A 270 -10.23 -14.23 14.66
N VAL A 271 -9.90 -15.38 15.19
CA VAL A 271 -10.40 -15.86 16.49
C VAL A 271 -9.26 -16.47 17.30
N LEU A 272 -9.30 -16.26 18.61
CA LEU A 272 -8.46 -16.93 19.59
C LEU A 272 -9.32 -17.99 20.29
N TYR A 273 -8.88 -19.24 20.25
CA TYR A 273 -9.54 -20.35 20.90
C TYR A 273 -8.61 -20.97 21.93
N VAL A 274 -9.14 -21.25 23.11
CA VAL A 274 -8.43 -21.95 24.19
C VAL A 274 -9.33 -23.02 24.77
N ASP A 275 -8.73 -24.12 25.23
CA ASP A 275 -9.47 -25.18 25.93
C ASP A 275 -8.70 -25.81 27.09
N ASN A 276 -9.47 -26.54 27.92
CA ASN A 276 -8.99 -27.40 28.99
C ASN A 276 -9.55 -28.81 28.80
N LEU A 277 -8.68 -29.81 28.96
CA LEU A 277 -9.04 -31.23 28.75
C LEU A 277 -9.40 -31.96 30.05
N SER A 278 -8.99 -31.41 31.19
CA SER A 278 -9.00 -32.15 32.45
C SER A 278 -10.26 -31.91 33.28
N MET A 279 -10.84 -30.71 33.21
CA MET A 279 -11.93 -30.30 34.11
C MET A 279 -13.06 -29.60 33.32
N CYS A 280 -14.30 -29.87 33.72
CA CYS A 280 -15.46 -29.06 33.31
C CYS A 280 -15.59 -27.85 34.25
N ASP A 281 -16.26 -26.79 33.77
CA ASP A 281 -16.62 -25.60 34.56
C ASP A 281 -15.40 -24.85 35.19
N VAL A 282 -14.27 -24.86 34.47
CA VAL A 282 -12.97 -24.34 34.96
C VAL A 282 -12.81 -22.86 34.71
N TYR A 283 -13.52 -22.32 33.71
CA TYR A 283 -13.42 -20.93 33.30
C TYR A 283 -14.54 -20.09 33.93
N SER A 284 -14.16 -18.95 34.46
CA SER A 284 -15.08 -17.97 35.04
C SER A 284 -15.35 -16.81 34.06
N ASP A 285 -16.39 -16.03 34.35
CA ASP A 285 -16.69 -14.80 33.61
C ASP A 285 -15.47 -13.84 33.64
N GLU A 286 -14.73 -13.82 34.74
CA GLU A 286 -13.51 -13.03 34.94
C GLU A 286 -12.38 -13.46 33.96
N ASP A 287 -12.28 -14.76 33.65
CA ASP A 287 -11.31 -15.28 32.68
C ASP A 287 -11.67 -14.85 31.26
N VAL A 288 -12.97 -14.85 30.91
CA VAL A 288 -13.46 -14.38 29.60
C VAL A 288 -13.23 -12.89 29.42
N GLU A 289 -13.51 -12.07 30.44
CA GLU A 289 -13.25 -10.63 30.40
C GLU A 289 -11.77 -10.31 30.20
N PHE A 290 -10.90 -10.98 30.97
CA PHE A 290 -9.47 -10.80 30.86
C PHE A 290 -8.93 -11.25 29.51
N LEU A 291 -9.34 -12.44 29.04
CA LEU A 291 -8.92 -12.97 27.76
C LEU A 291 -9.46 -12.13 26.58
N THR A 292 -10.65 -11.53 26.73
CA THR A 292 -11.19 -10.57 25.77
C THR A 292 -10.33 -9.31 25.69
N ALA A 293 -9.89 -8.79 26.83
CA ALA A 293 -8.97 -7.64 26.85
C ALA A 293 -7.62 -7.97 26.19
N LEU A 294 -7.09 -9.16 26.47
CA LEU A 294 -5.87 -9.66 25.83
C LEU A 294 -6.04 -9.83 24.31
N ALA A 295 -7.15 -10.44 23.89
CA ALA A 295 -7.47 -10.65 22.47
C ALA A 295 -7.62 -9.33 21.70
N ASN A 296 -8.20 -8.32 22.33
CA ASN A 296 -8.31 -6.97 21.75
C ASN A 296 -6.92 -6.33 21.56
N GLN A 297 -6.02 -6.43 22.56
CA GLN A 297 -4.65 -5.94 22.42
C GLN A 297 -3.89 -6.70 21.32
N ALA A 298 -4.04 -8.02 21.29
CA ALA A 298 -3.47 -8.86 20.25
C ALA A 298 -3.99 -8.49 18.86
N ALA A 299 -5.31 -8.29 18.72
CA ALA A 299 -5.92 -7.89 17.46
C ALA A 299 -5.38 -6.55 16.93
N ILE A 300 -5.22 -5.56 17.81
CA ILE A 300 -4.62 -4.26 17.45
C ILE A 300 -3.16 -4.43 17.02
N ALA A 301 -2.38 -5.24 17.74
CA ALA A 301 -0.98 -5.49 17.41
C ALA A 301 -0.84 -6.19 16.05
N ILE A 302 -1.68 -7.20 15.78
CA ILE A 302 -1.72 -7.93 14.49
C ILE A 302 -2.11 -6.99 13.34
N ASP A 303 -3.14 -6.15 13.52
CA ASP A 303 -3.58 -5.18 12.51
C ASP A 303 -2.47 -4.17 12.20
N ASN A 304 -1.80 -3.65 13.23
CA ASN A 304 -0.66 -2.76 13.08
C ASN A 304 0.50 -3.45 12.32
N ALA A 305 0.87 -4.68 12.67
CA ALA A 305 1.93 -5.41 11.99
C ALA A 305 1.62 -5.63 10.51
N ASN A 306 0.37 -5.99 10.17
CA ASN A 306 -0.08 -6.11 8.79
C ASN A 306 -0.04 -4.79 8.03
N LEU A 307 -0.44 -3.68 8.67
CA LEU A 307 -0.37 -2.34 8.08
C LEU A 307 1.07 -1.91 7.82
N TYR A 308 2.00 -2.18 8.76
CA TYR A 308 3.43 -1.89 8.56
C TYR A 308 3.99 -2.65 7.37
N GLN A 309 3.69 -3.95 7.22
CA GLN A 309 4.12 -4.73 6.06
C GLN A 309 3.57 -4.17 4.73
N GLN A 310 2.30 -3.75 4.72
CA GLN A 310 1.71 -3.13 3.53
C GLN A 310 2.40 -1.82 3.17
N ILE A 311 2.64 -0.94 4.16
CA ILE A 311 3.34 0.34 3.95
C ILE A 311 4.76 0.08 3.44
N GLU A 312 5.48 -0.89 3.99
CA GLU A 312 6.83 -1.25 3.54
C GLU A 312 6.82 -1.78 2.09
N ALA A 313 5.90 -2.69 1.77
CA ALA A 313 5.74 -3.21 0.41
C ALA A 313 5.39 -2.10 -0.60
N GLU A 314 4.50 -1.19 -0.25
CA GLU A 314 4.16 -0.02 -1.06
C GLU A 314 5.35 0.92 -1.23
N ALA A 315 6.13 1.17 -0.16
CA ALA A 315 7.34 2.00 -0.22
C ALA A 315 8.41 1.38 -1.14
N ILE A 316 8.62 0.06 -1.06
CA ILE A 316 9.53 -0.65 -1.96
C ILE A 316 9.04 -0.55 -3.42
N MET A 317 7.75 -0.76 -3.66
CA MET A 317 7.17 -0.66 -5.00
C MET A 317 7.27 0.76 -5.54
N ARG A 318 6.95 1.76 -4.73
CA ARG A 318 7.10 3.17 -5.05
C ARG A 318 8.55 3.52 -5.41
N ASN A 319 9.53 3.08 -4.60
CA ASN A 319 10.95 3.30 -4.88
C ASN A 319 11.39 2.64 -6.20
N LYS A 320 10.86 1.46 -6.54
CA LYS A 320 11.11 0.81 -7.84
C LYS A 320 10.53 1.62 -9.00
N LEU A 321 9.30 2.12 -8.86
CA LEU A 321 8.65 2.94 -9.88
C LEU A 321 9.30 4.32 -10.04
N GLU A 322 9.81 4.90 -8.95
CA GLU A 322 10.51 6.19 -9.00
C GLU A 322 11.78 6.16 -9.87
N ARG A 323 12.41 4.99 -10.07
CA ARG A 323 13.58 4.83 -10.95
C ARG A 323 13.28 5.05 -12.44
N PHE A 324 12.01 5.00 -12.84
CA PHE A 324 11.61 5.28 -14.23
C PHE A 324 11.57 6.78 -14.56
N PHE A 325 11.69 7.65 -13.55
CA PHE A 325 11.71 9.09 -13.74
C PHE A 325 13.06 9.68 -13.35
N PRO A 326 13.62 10.63 -14.14
CA PRO A 326 14.82 11.37 -13.78
C PRO A 326 14.67 12.06 -12.42
N GLU A 327 15.74 12.10 -11.63
CA GLU A 327 15.70 12.65 -10.26
C GLU A 327 15.23 14.11 -10.21
N ALA A 328 15.71 14.94 -11.14
CA ALA A 328 15.31 16.34 -11.26
C ALA A 328 13.81 16.49 -11.51
N VAL A 329 13.22 15.58 -12.32
CA VAL A 329 11.78 15.55 -12.62
C VAL A 329 10.99 15.12 -11.38
N ARG A 330 11.46 14.09 -10.66
CA ARG A 330 10.85 13.64 -9.38
C ARG A 330 10.87 14.74 -8.33
N LYS A 331 12.00 15.46 -8.22
CA LYS A 331 12.14 16.59 -7.29
C LYS A 331 11.10 17.67 -7.59
N LYS A 332 11.00 18.10 -8.85
CA LYS A 332 10.03 19.11 -9.26
C LYS A 332 8.59 18.67 -9.03
N LEU A 333 8.27 17.40 -9.31
CA LEU A 333 6.95 16.84 -9.06
C LEU A 333 6.59 16.84 -7.55
N ARG A 334 7.56 16.58 -6.67
CA ARG A 334 7.35 16.67 -5.22
C ARG A 334 7.16 18.09 -4.71
N GLU A 335 7.88 19.05 -5.30
CA GLU A 335 7.83 20.47 -4.91
C GLU A 335 6.57 21.18 -5.41
N GLU A 336 6.17 20.94 -6.66
CA GLU A 336 5.09 21.67 -7.34
C GLU A 336 3.78 20.86 -7.48
N GLY A 337 3.81 19.54 -7.21
CA GLY A 337 2.65 18.65 -7.34
C GLY A 337 2.26 18.31 -8.79
N THR A 338 2.69 19.10 -9.77
CA THR A 338 2.41 18.91 -11.20
C THR A 338 3.63 19.31 -12.04
N LEU A 339 3.70 18.75 -13.25
CA LEU A 339 4.70 19.12 -14.26
C LEU A 339 3.96 19.79 -15.44
N GLY A 340 3.74 21.08 -15.33
CA GLY A 340 3.18 21.87 -16.43
C GLY A 340 4.15 21.97 -17.62
N ILE A 341 3.61 22.26 -18.81
CA ILE A 341 4.43 22.56 -20.00
C ILE A 341 5.05 23.93 -19.83
N VAL A 342 6.37 24.00 -19.99
CA VAL A 342 7.15 25.26 -19.84
C VAL A 342 8.02 25.46 -21.07
N ASP A 343 7.95 26.65 -21.66
CA ASP A 343 8.89 27.08 -22.67
C ASP A 343 10.22 27.44 -22.01
N THR A 344 11.28 26.76 -22.39
CA THR A 344 12.63 26.98 -21.82
C THR A 344 13.71 26.87 -22.89
N GLU A 345 14.91 27.34 -22.60
CA GLU A 345 16.09 27.08 -23.40
C GLU A 345 16.91 25.97 -22.75
N VAL A 346 17.26 24.96 -23.52
CA VAL A 346 18.03 23.80 -23.07
C VAL A 346 19.30 23.65 -23.90
N THR A 347 20.33 23.06 -23.29
CA THR A 347 21.44 22.47 -24.03
C THR A 347 21.17 20.96 -24.08
N ALA A 348 20.91 20.46 -25.28
CA ALA A 348 20.63 19.07 -25.54
C ALA A 348 21.92 18.35 -25.98
N LEU A 349 22.10 17.12 -25.54
CA LEU A 349 23.21 16.24 -25.85
C LEU A 349 22.67 14.89 -26.36
N PHE A 350 23.12 14.46 -27.53
CA PHE A 350 23.04 13.09 -28.00
C PHE A 350 24.42 12.46 -27.96
N ALA A 351 24.50 11.24 -27.43
CA ALA A 351 25.71 10.41 -27.50
C ALA A 351 25.31 9.02 -28.04
N ASP A 352 26.04 8.51 -29.02
CA ASP A 352 25.75 7.27 -29.71
C ASP A 352 27.01 6.41 -29.87
N ILE A 353 26.86 5.08 -29.85
CA ILE A 353 27.98 4.15 -30.00
C ILE A 353 28.28 3.95 -31.49
N SER A 354 29.53 4.26 -31.88
CA SER A 354 29.92 4.15 -33.26
C SER A 354 29.94 2.68 -33.74
N ASN A 355 29.29 2.42 -34.92
CA ASN A 355 29.14 1.11 -35.51
C ASN A 355 28.44 0.05 -34.63
N PHE A 356 27.58 0.47 -33.71
CA PHE A 356 26.87 -0.44 -32.80
C PHE A 356 26.08 -1.54 -33.53
N THR A 357 25.35 -1.21 -34.59
CA THR A 357 24.54 -2.19 -35.36
C THR A 357 25.42 -3.35 -35.87
N LYS A 358 26.61 -3.04 -36.35
CA LYS A 358 27.55 -4.09 -36.83
C LYS A 358 28.11 -4.89 -35.66
N MET A 359 28.43 -4.26 -34.56
CA MET A 359 28.95 -4.91 -33.37
C MET A 359 27.89 -5.82 -32.73
N SER A 360 26.69 -5.31 -32.52
CA SER A 360 25.60 -6.03 -31.86
C SER A 360 25.08 -7.22 -32.66
N SER A 361 25.19 -7.19 -34.02
CA SER A 361 24.80 -8.32 -34.89
C SER A 361 25.65 -9.57 -34.68
N THR A 362 26.84 -9.44 -34.11
CA THR A 362 27.75 -10.57 -33.80
C THR A 362 27.63 -11.05 -32.35
N MET A 363 26.87 -10.40 -31.53
CA MET A 363 26.72 -10.69 -30.09
C MET A 363 25.39 -11.37 -29.76
N HIS A 364 25.39 -12.18 -28.70
CA HIS A 364 24.13 -12.69 -28.17
C HIS A 364 23.31 -11.54 -27.52
N PRO A 365 21.98 -11.44 -27.71
CA PRO A 365 21.15 -10.33 -27.20
C PRO A 365 21.35 -10.01 -25.72
N ARG A 366 21.52 -11.02 -24.86
CA ARG A 366 21.78 -10.82 -23.42
C ARG A 366 23.11 -10.13 -23.17
N GLN A 367 24.15 -10.42 -23.97
CA GLN A 367 25.47 -9.78 -23.86
C GLN A 367 25.38 -8.30 -24.27
N VAL A 368 24.56 -7.99 -25.30
CA VAL A 368 24.31 -6.61 -25.73
C VAL A 368 23.68 -5.82 -24.59
N ILE A 369 22.63 -6.36 -23.94
CA ILE A 369 21.96 -5.70 -22.82
C ILE A 369 22.94 -5.49 -21.64
N THR A 370 23.73 -6.50 -21.30
CA THR A 370 24.71 -6.38 -20.20
C THR A 370 25.74 -5.30 -20.50
N MET A 371 26.25 -5.26 -21.74
CA MET A 371 27.22 -4.25 -22.19
C MET A 371 26.60 -2.83 -22.16
N LEU A 372 25.39 -2.66 -22.68
CA LEU A 372 24.69 -1.37 -22.64
C LEU A 372 24.42 -0.92 -21.21
N ASN A 373 24.05 -1.82 -20.31
CA ASN A 373 23.85 -1.47 -18.90
C ASN A 373 25.15 -0.99 -18.24
N GLU A 374 26.28 -1.70 -18.46
CA GLU A 374 27.59 -1.25 -17.94
C GLU A 374 28.00 0.12 -18.53
N TYR A 375 27.71 0.36 -19.80
CA TYR A 375 27.97 1.64 -20.46
C TYR A 375 27.06 2.76 -19.90
N PHE A 376 25.77 2.55 -19.86
CA PHE A 376 24.81 3.56 -19.39
C PHE A 376 24.98 3.89 -17.91
N GLU A 377 25.31 2.90 -17.07
CA GLU A 377 25.62 3.14 -15.66
C GLU A 377 26.71 4.21 -15.50
N VAL A 378 27.83 4.04 -16.21
CA VAL A 378 28.95 4.99 -16.16
C VAL A 378 28.56 6.35 -16.76
N ILE A 379 27.92 6.37 -17.92
CA ILE A 379 27.64 7.62 -18.65
C ILE A 379 26.52 8.42 -17.98
N VAL A 380 25.52 7.77 -17.44
CA VAL A 380 24.34 8.45 -16.86
C VAL A 380 24.54 8.76 -15.38
N GLU A 381 24.83 7.72 -14.57
CA GLU A 381 24.89 7.92 -13.11
C GLU A 381 26.14 8.69 -12.68
N GLU A 382 27.30 8.35 -13.25
CA GLU A 382 28.56 8.99 -12.86
C GLU A 382 28.81 10.32 -13.58
N ILE A 383 28.13 10.61 -14.72
CA ILE A 383 28.44 11.79 -15.53
C ILE A 383 27.24 12.70 -15.70
N VAL A 384 26.14 12.23 -16.38
CA VAL A 384 24.99 13.12 -16.66
C VAL A 384 24.44 13.69 -15.35
N PHE A 385 24.19 12.85 -14.36
CA PHE A 385 23.62 13.30 -13.09
C PHE A 385 24.61 14.10 -12.24
N ARG A 386 25.91 13.75 -12.26
CA ARG A 386 26.95 14.55 -11.58
C ARG A 386 27.08 15.96 -12.14
N HIS A 387 26.90 16.13 -13.45
CA HIS A 387 26.87 17.44 -14.10
C HIS A 387 25.48 18.07 -14.09
N GLU A 388 24.56 17.57 -13.24
CA GLU A 388 23.21 18.10 -13.05
C GLU A 388 22.34 18.07 -14.32
N GLY A 389 22.66 17.17 -15.26
CA GLY A 389 21.86 16.91 -16.44
C GLY A 389 20.65 16.04 -16.14
N THR A 390 19.65 16.12 -16.97
CA THR A 390 18.45 15.30 -16.96
C THR A 390 18.53 14.31 -18.11
N LEU A 391 18.59 13.00 -17.81
CA LEU A 391 18.41 11.98 -18.83
C LEU A 391 16.95 12.00 -19.28
N GLU A 392 16.70 12.27 -20.54
CA GLU A 392 15.34 12.22 -21.09
C GLU A 392 14.96 10.79 -21.50
N LYS A 393 15.81 10.15 -22.30
CA LYS A 393 15.57 8.76 -22.75
C LYS A 393 16.81 8.07 -23.30
N TYR A 394 16.74 6.75 -23.37
CA TYR A 394 17.60 5.91 -24.19
C TYR A 394 16.95 5.64 -25.54
N ILE A 395 17.71 5.64 -26.63
CA ILE A 395 17.25 5.37 -27.99
C ILE A 395 18.16 4.30 -28.60
N GLY A 396 17.87 3.03 -28.30
CA GLY A 396 18.77 1.92 -28.63
C GLY A 396 20.07 1.99 -27.84
N ASP A 397 21.18 2.22 -28.52
CA ASP A 397 22.52 2.46 -27.94
C ASP A 397 22.84 3.94 -27.73
N ALA A 398 21.98 4.82 -28.21
CA ALA A 398 22.11 6.25 -27.98
C ALA A 398 21.44 6.68 -26.69
N LEU A 399 21.95 7.75 -26.08
CA LEU A 399 21.30 8.45 -24.99
C LEU A 399 20.99 9.89 -25.39
N PHE A 400 19.91 10.41 -24.85
CA PHE A 400 19.51 11.78 -24.98
C PHE A 400 19.40 12.44 -23.62
N ALA A 401 20.24 13.44 -23.35
CA ALA A 401 20.28 14.16 -22.10
C ALA A 401 20.15 15.67 -22.33
N ILE A 402 19.61 16.39 -21.37
CA ILE A 402 19.35 17.82 -21.43
C ILE A 402 19.82 18.55 -20.17
N TRP A 403 20.25 19.80 -20.34
CA TRP A 403 20.51 20.78 -19.29
C TRP A 403 19.60 21.99 -19.53
N GLY A 404 18.95 22.53 -18.51
CA GLY A 404 18.00 23.64 -18.61
C GLY A 404 16.53 23.25 -18.43
N ALA A 405 16.24 21.97 -18.20
CA ALA A 405 14.92 21.48 -17.82
C ALA A 405 15.06 20.26 -16.89
N PRO A 406 14.21 20.13 -15.86
CA PRO A 406 13.13 21.05 -15.45
C PRO A 406 13.61 22.34 -14.76
N TYR A 407 14.87 22.46 -14.45
CA TYR A 407 15.48 23.65 -13.85
C TYR A 407 16.56 24.22 -14.78
N ARG A 408 16.51 25.55 -15.03
CA ARG A 408 17.47 26.26 -15.87
C ARG A 408 18.54 26.93 -15.04
N LYS A 409 19.80 26.82 -15.51
CA LYS A 409 20.97 27.51 -14.93
C LYS A 409 21.74 28.28 -16.00
N PRO A 410 22.41 29.40 -15.64
CA PRO A 410 23.18 30.18 -16.61
C PRO A 410 24.35 29.42 -17.25
N ASN A 411 24.88 28.38 -16.56
CA ASN A 411 26.04 27.59 -16.99
C ASN A 411 25.65 26.19 -17.55
N ASP A 412 24.39 26.00 -17.94
CA ASP A 412 23.94 24.75 -18.52
C ASP A 412 24.75 24.29 -19.76
N PRO A 413 25.13 25.19 -20.70
CA PRO A 413 25.96 24.81 -21.83
C PRO A 413 27.36 24.31 -21.45
N GLU A 414 27.98 24.93 -20.46
CA GLU A 414 29.30 24.54 -19.95
C GLU A 414 29.23 23.18 -19.24
N LEU A 415 28.17 22.93 -18.43
CA LEU A 415 27.96 21.65 -17.76
C LEU A 415 27.76 20.53 -18.77
N ALA A 416 26.96 20.77 -19.82
CA ALA A 416 26.74 19.81 -20.89
C ALA A 416 28.04 19.46 -21.66
N ILE A 417 28.86 20.46 -21.96
CA ILE A 417 30.17 20.27 -22.63
C ILE A 417 31.12 19.50 -21.71
N GLN A 418 31.18 19.85 -20.42
CA GLN A 418 32.04 19.14 -19.47
C GLN A 418 31.58 17.68 -19.31
N ALA A 419 30.27 17.42 -19.29
CA ALA A 419 29.73 16.07 -19.31
C ALA A 419 30.18 15.31 -20.56
N ALA A 420 30.11 15.91 -21.75
CA ALA A 420 30.57 15.29 -22.98
C ALA A 420 32.08 14.94 -22.96
N ILE A 421 32.92 15.82 -22.39
CA ILE A 421 34.34 15.55 -22.19
C ILE A 421 34.55 14.35 -21.26
N ASP A 422 33.89 14.37 -20.11
CA ASP A 422 34.01 13.30 -19.11
C ASP A 422 33.45 11.95 -19.65
N MET A 423 32.43 11.96 -20.52
CA MET A 423 31.95 10.76 -21.23
C MET A 423 33.03 10.13 -22.10
N GLN A 424 33.76 10.90 -22.88
CA GLN A 424 34.87 10.38 -23.71
C GLN A 424 35.96 9.74 -22.83
N TRP A 425 36.37 10.40 -21.75
CA TRP A 425 37.35 9.87 -20.81
C TRP A 425 36.86 8.59 -20.12
N ALA A 426 35.60 8.55 -19.73
CA ALA A 426 35.00 7.40 -19.08
C ALA A 426 34.92 6.19 -20.02
N VAL A 427 34.58 6.40 -21.29
CA VAL A 427 34.62 5.33 -22.32
C VAL A 427 36.01 4.79 -22.51
N LEU A 428 37.04 5.64 -22.53
CA LEU A 428 38.44 5.13 -22.61
C LEU A 428 38.79 4.24 -21.41
N LYS A 429 38.38 4.66 -20.20
CA LYS A 429 38.60 3.87 -18.97
C LYS A 429 37.78 2.57 -18.98
N LEU A 430 36.53 2.63 -19.43
CA LEU A 430 35.67 1.44 -19.57
C LEU A 430 36.27 0.44 -20.58
N ASN A 431 36.80 0.93 -21.71
CA ASN A 431 37.46 0.13 -22.71
C ASN A 431 38.71 -0.61 -22.17
N GLN A 432 39.51 0.04 -21.32
CA GLN A 432 40.63 -0.61 -20.65
C GLN A 432 40.16 -1.80 -19.80
N LYS A 433 39.10 -1.62 -19.02
CA LYS A 433 38.49 -2.70 -18.25
C LYS A 433 37.94 -3.81 -19.15
N TRP A 434 37.24 -3.45 -20.24
CA TRP A 434 36.65 -4.42 -21.16
C TRP A 434 37.67 -5.23 -21.93
N ILE A 435 38.76 -4.61 -22.39
CA ILE A 435 39.86 -5.32 -23.06
C ILE A 435 40.48 -6.39 -22.12
N GLN A 436 40.68 -6.05 -20.84
CA GLN A 436 41.16 -7.02 -19.83
C GLN A 436 40.18 -8.19 -19.61
N GLN A 437 38.88 -7.97 -19.84
CA GLN A 437 37.85 -8.99 -19.76
C GLN A 437 37.60 -9.73 -21.09
N GLY A 438 38.37 -9.45 -22.14
CA GLY A 438 38.16 -10.02 -23.47
C GLY A 438 36.91 -9.49 -24.19
N LYS A 439 36.35 -8.37 -23.75
CA LYS A 439 35.22 -7.70 -24.41
C LYS A 439 35.72 -6.72 -25.47
N GLN A 440 34.89 -6.46 -26.49
CA GLN A 440 35.21 -5.49 -27.53
C GLN A 440 35.15 -4.05 -27.01
N PRO A 441 36.13 -3.17 -27.31
CA PRO A 441 36.07 -1.76 -26.98
C PRO A 441 35.08 -1.03 -27.88
N ILE A 442 34.53 0.05 -27.37
CA ILE A 442 33.57 0.94 -28.07
C ILE A 442 34.15 2.35 -28.25
N GLN A 443 33.65 3.06 -29.21
CA GLN A 443 33.85 4.51 -29.36
C GLN A 443 32.48 5.16 -29.41
N ILE A 444 32.36 6.35 -28.83
CA ILE A 444 31.12 7.15 -28.88
C ILE A 444 31.37 8.42 -29.67
N HIS A 445 30.33 8.94 -30.29
CA HIS A 445 30.29 10.25 -30.88
C HIS A 445 29.19 11.07 -30.24
N ILE A 446 29.44 12.37 -30.05
CA ILE A 446 28.56 13.25 -29.25
C ILE A 446 28.22 14.50 -30.02
N GLY A 447 26.95 14.89 -30.05
CA GLY A 447 26.46 16.13 -30.60
C GLY A 447 25.75 16.98 -29.53
N LEU A 448 26.06 18.26 -29.47
CA LEU A 448 25.38 19.21 -28.56
C LEU A 448 24.77 20.38 -29.35
N ASN A 449 23.59 20.79 -28.91
CA ASN A 449 22.89 21.95 -29.46
C ASN A 449 22.13 22.69 -28.34
N THR A 450 22.17 24.02 -28.38
CA THR A 450 21.41 24.86 -27.43
C THR A 450 20.30 25.60 -28.15
N GLY A 451 19.09 25.56 -27.61
CA GLY A 451 17.96 26.28 -28.20
C GLY A 451 16.68 26.13 -27.39
N LYS A 452 15.61 26.74 -27.89
CA LYS A 452 14.28 26.75 -27.25
C LYS A 452 13.57 25.43 -27.48
N VAL A 453 12.88 24.99 -26.42
CA VAL A 453 12.00 23.78 -26.40
C VAL A 453 10.80 24.04 -25.50
N ALA A 454 9.72 23.30 -25.73
CA ALA A 454 8.67 23.09 -24.75
C ALA A 454 9.03 21.82 -23.93
N ALA A 455 9.17 21.98 -22.62
CA ALA A 455 9.50 20.87 -21.71
C ALA A 455 8.29 20.58 -20.79
N GLY A 456 7.92 19.33 -20.64
CA GLY A 456 6.78 18.95 -19.80
C GLY A 456 6.31 17.51 -20.00
N ASN A 457 5.16 17.20 -19.42
CA ASN A 457 4.55 15.89 -19.54
C ASN A 457 3.87 15.71 -20.92
N ILE A 458 4.21 14.63 -21.59
CA ILE A 458 3.66 14.25 -22.89
C ILE A 458 3.17 12.81 -22.80
N GLY A 459 1.98 12.56 -23.33
CA GLY A 459 1.40 11.22 -23.38
C GLY A 459 -0.10 11.19 -23.11
N SER A 460 -0.59 10.04 -22.71
CA SER A 460 -1.99 9.81 -22.35
C SER A 460 -2.14 9.75 -20.81
N GLU A 461 -3.38 9.74 -20.32
CA GLU A 461 -3.66 9.56 -18.88
C GLU A 461 -3.03 8.29 -18.28
N LYS A 462 -2.85 7.23 -19.11
CA LYS A 462 -2.30 5.94 -18.66
C LYS A 462 -0.78 5.83 -18.79
N LEU A 463 -0.16 6.66 -19.63
CA LEU A 463 1.28 6.63 -19.88
C LEU A 463 1.78 8.04 -20.17
N ILE A 464 2.49 8.61 -19.22
CA ILE A 464 3.05 9.95 -19.28
C ILE A 464 4.57 9.83 -19.29
N GLN A 465 5.23 10.63 -20.12
CA GLN A 465 6.68 10.78 -20.17
C GLN A 465 7.02 12.28 -20.07
N TYR A 466 8.02 12.62 -19.26
CA TYR A 466 8.60 13.94 -19.30
C TYR A 466 9.51 14.05 -20.52
N ALA A 467 9.26 15.00 -21.39
CA ALA A 467 10.02 15.15 -22.63
C ALA A 467 10.15 16.62 -23.03
N THR A 468 11.11 16.86 -23.92
CA THR A 468 11.33 18.17 -24.56
C THR A 468 10.98 18.10 -26.05
N ILE A 469 10.14 19.01 -26.48
CA ILE A 469 9.69 19.12 -27.88
C ILE A 469 10.19 20.43 -28.48
N GLY A 470 10.85 20.34 -29.62
CA GLY A 470 11.35 21.49 -30.37
C GLY A 470 12.33 21.07 -31.46
N ASP A 471 12.62 21.98 -32.40
CA ASP A 471 13.61 21.76 -33.46
C ASP A 471 15.01 21.50 -32.86
N THR A 472 15.31 22.11 -31.71
CA THR A 472 16.56 21.91 -30.95
C THR A 472 16.90 20.44 -30.76
N THR A 473 15.94 19.61 -30.36
CA THR A 473 16.11 18.16 -30.15
C THR A 473 16.51 17.44 -31.44
N ASN A 474 15.79 17.74 -32.53
CA ASN A 474 16.01 17.12 -33.83
C ASN A 474 17.40 17.53 -34.41
N VAL A 475 17.73 18.80 -34.28
CA VAL A 475 19.02 19.33 -34.75
C VAL A 475 20.19 18.72 -33.96
N THR A 476 20.02 18.49 -32.64
CA THR A 476 21.04 17.86 -31.81
C THR A 476 21.38 16.43 -32.31
N SER A 477 20.34 15.63 -32.60
CA SER A 477 20.55 14.28 -33.16
C SER A 477 21.30 14.30 -34.50
N ARG A 478 21.00 15.28 -35.36
CA ARG A 478 21.66 15.44 -36.65
C ARG A 478 23.12 15.88 -36.48
N ILE A 479 23.42 16.76 -35.51
CA ILE A 479 24.79 17.14 -35.18
C ILE A 479 25.59 15.94 -34.66
N CYS A 480 24.97 15.07 -33.83
CA CYS A 480 25.58 13.83 -33.40
C CYS A 480 26.00 12.95 -34.59
N ASN A 481 25.12 12.83 -35.60
CA ASN A 481 25.40 12.05 -36.82
C ASN A 481 26.52 12.65 -37.71
N VAL A 482 26.87 13.94 -37.53
CA VAL A 482 28.03 14.56 -38.22
C VAL A 482 29.33 14.21 -37.53
N ALA A 483 29.32 14.01 -36.23
CA ALA A 483 30.48 13.65 -35.44
C ALA A 483 30.99 12.26 -35.80
N GLN A 484 32.31 12.09 -35.95
CA GLN A 484 32.94 10.81 -36.14
C GLN A 484 33.23 10.10 -34.82
N ALA A 485 33.56 8.82 -34.88
CA ALA A 485 33.89 8.04 -33.70
C ALA A 485 34.98 8.75 -32.85
N GLY A 486 34.68 8.93 -31.58
CA GLY A 486 35.55 9.65 -30.64
C GLY A 486 35.44 11.19 -30.69
N GLU A 487 34.54 11.75 -31.50
CA GLU A 487 34.39 13.21 -31.62
C GLU A 487 33.26 13.77 -30.77
N ILE A 488 33.44 15.06 -30.40
CA ILE A 488 32.40 15.89 -29.81
C ILE A 488 32.20 17.09 -30.73
N VAL A 489 30.98 17.29 -31.21
CA VAL A 489 30.61 18.38 -32.12
C VAL A 489 29.50 19.22 -31.47
N ILE A 490 29.68 20.55 -31.47
CA ILE A 490 28.73 21.50 -30.92
C ILE A 490 28.21 22.46 -31.99
N SER A 491 26.96 22.91 -31.82
CA SER A 491 26.38 23.94 -32.70
C SER A 491 26.98 25.33 -32.43
N GLN A 492 26.78 26.24 -33.39
CA GLN A 492 27.10 27.67 -33.18
C GLN A 492 26.30 28.26 -32.01
N THR A 493 25.02 27.89 -31.87
CA THR A 493 24.22 28.39 -30.75
C THR A 493 24.77 27.95 -29.41
N THR A 494 25.27 26.75 -29.26
CA THR A 494 25.98 26.29 -28.06
C THR A 494 27.25 27.06 -27.86
N PHE A 495 28.04 27.27 -28.92
CA PHE A 495 29.28 28.07 -28.87
C PHE A 495 29.04 29.51 -28.40
N GLU A 496 27.97 30.14 -28.84
CA GLU A 496 27.61 31.52 -28.47
C GLU A 496 27.09 31.63 -27.02
N ARG A 497 26.56 30.55 -26.45
CA ARG A 497 26.03 30.52 -25.07
C ARG A 497 27.10 30.20 -24.02
N ILE A 498 28.28 29.72 -24.41
CA ILE A 498 29.38 29.47 -23.49
C ILE A 498 29.93 30.79 -22.98
N GLN A 499 29.98 30.96 -21.68
CA GLN A 499 30.56 32.15 -21.02
C GLN A 499 32.08 32.03 -20.90
N SER A 500 32.57 30.81 -20.66
CA SER A 500 34.00 30.51 -20.52
C SER A 500 34.59 30.07 -21.85
N ARG A 501 35.59 30.83 -22.33
CA ARG A 501 36.32 30.49 -23.57
C ARG A 501 37.43 29.45 -23.39
N ASN A 502 37.40 28.66 -22.33
CA ASN A 502 38.46 27.72 -21.98
C ASN A 502 38.37 26.38 -22.72
N PHE A 503 37.39 26.22 -23.60
CA PHE A 503 37.25 25.00 -24.39
C PHE A 503 38.00 25.11 -25.71
N PRO A 504 38.90 24.15 -26.05
CA PRO A 504 39.64 24.13 -27.32
C PRO A 504 38.71 23.70 -28.46
N LEU A 505 38.11 24.68 -29.12
CA LEU A 505 37.10 24.49 -30.19
C LEU A 505 37.70 24.85 -31.56
N GLY A 506 37.63 23.89 -32.49
CA GLY A 506 37.99 24.10 -33.89
C GLY A 506 36.76 24.34 -34.76
N LYS A 507 36.72 25.41 -35.52
CA LYS A 507 35.64 25.74 -36.47
C LYS A 507 35.64 24.70 -37.60
N MET A 508 34.47 24.11 -37.87
CA MET A 508 34.27 23.16 -38.97
C MET A 508 33.78 23.87 -40.25
N PRO A 509 33.92 23.26 -41.42
CA PRO A 509 33.21 23.71 -42.62
C PRO A 509 31.69 23.72 -42.37
N LEU A 510 30.97 24.52 -43.15
CA LEU A 510 29.52 24.55 -43.14
C LEU A 510 28.99 23.17 -43.53
N VAL A 511 28.06 22.62 -42.72
CA VAL A 511 27.51 21.29 -42.90
C VAL A 511 26.01 21.36 -43.18
N GLN A 512 25.59 20.86 -44.34
CA GLN A 512 24.17 20.70 -44.62
C GLN A 512 23.61 19.49 -43.87
N VAL A 513 22.64 19.71 -43.00
CA VAL A 513 21.97 18.63 -42.29
C VAL A 513 20.55 18.46 -42.83
N LYS A 514 20.03 17.21 -42.83
CA LYS A 514 18.70 16.90 -43.36
C LYS A 514 17.63 17.74 -42.66
N GLY A 515 16.74 18.42 -43.45
CA GLY A 515 15.61 19.18 -42.93
C GLY A 515 15.98 20.53 -42.27
N GLN A 516 17.15 21.08 -42.57
CA GLN A 516 17.48 22.47 -42.33
C GLN A 516 17.71 23.13 -43.69
N ASP A 517 17.10 24.32 -43.88
CA ASP A 517 17.18 25.03 -45.16
C ASP A 517 18.56 25.66 -45.37
N GLN A 518 19.23 25.98 -44.28
CA GLN A 518 20.59 26.58 -44.31
C GLN A 518 21.63 25.64 -43.68
N PRO A 519 22.85 25.63 -44.27
CA PRO A 519 23.92 24.84 -43.65
C PRO A 519 24.31 25.37 -42.28
N LEU A 520 24.58 24.45 -41.37
CA LEU A 520 24.93 24.76 -39.98
C LEU A 520 26.43 25.03 -39.83
N GLN A 521 26.77 26.04 -39.06
CA GLN A 521 28.11 26.22 -38.56
C GLN A 521 28.30 25.38 -37.30
N LEU A 522 29.26 24.46 -37.33
CA LEU A 522 29.58 23.54 -36.25
C LEU A 522 31.01 23.73 -35.76
N TYR A 523 31.30 23.31 -34.55
CA TYR A 523 32.60 23.35 -33.92
C TYR A 523 32.94 21.98 -33.35
N ARG A 524 34.17 21.51 -33.63
CA ARG A 524 34.72 20.30 -33.07
C ARG A 524 35.45 20.61 -31.77
N LEU A 525 35.14 19.92 -30.68
CA LEU A 525 35.81 20.05 -29.41
C LEU A 525 37.00 19.09 -29.34
N MET A 526 38.21 19.64 -29.16
CA MET A 526 39.43 18.86 -28.96
C MET A 526 39.53 18.42 -27.50
N TRP A 527 38.61 17.53 -27.07
CA TRP A 527 38.40 17.13 -25.68
C TRP A 527 39.62 16.49 -25.02
N HIS A 528 40.51 15.82 -25.79
CA HIS A 528 41.77 15.27 -25.32
C HIS A 528 42.74 16.29 -24.75
N LEU A 529 42.56 17.57 -25.07
CA LEU A 529 43.32 18.68 -24.48
C LEU A 529 42.70 19.20 -23.17
N CYS A 530 41.52 18.67 -22.79
CA CYS A 530 40.84 19.06 -21.56
C CYS A 530 41.08 17.97 -20.50
N PRO A 531 41.52 18.32 -19.28
CA PRO A 531 41.64 17.34 -18.19
C PRO A 531 40.26 16.87 -17.75
N SER A 532 40.13 15.57 -17.46
CA SER A 532 38.92 15.05 -16.82
C SER A 532 38.83 15.57 -15.38
N LYS A 533 37.68 16.10 -14.98
CA LYS A 533 37.43 16.49 -13.58
C LYS A 533 37.46 15.31 -12.60
N GLN A 534 37.33 14.09 -13.08
CA GLN A 534 37.47 12.85 -12.26
C GLN A 534 38.90 12.69 -11.70
N THR A 535 39.90 13.23 -12.36
CA THR A 535 41.32 13.13 -11.95
C THR A 535 41.70 14.12 -10.84
N GLN A 536 40.93 15.16 -10.59
CA GLN A 536 41.25 16.20 -9.60
C GLN A 536 40.79 15.91 -8.16
N VAL A 537 39.91 14.93 -7.94
CA VAL A 537 39.42 14.60 -6.59
C VAL A 537 40.37 13.63 -5.83
N GLY A 538 41.36 13.08 -6.51
CA GLY A 538 42.30 12.07 -5.94
C GLY A 538 43.60 12.66 -5.30
N ILE A 539 43.86 13.97 -5.32
CA ILE A 539 45.14 14.57 -4.86
C ILE A 539 44.97 15.47 -3.62
N GLY A 540 43.85 15.41 -2.94
CA GLY A 540 43.53 16.30 -1.81
C GLY A 540 43.42 15.65 -0.44
N HIS A 541 44.14 14.54 -0.12
CA HIS A 541 44.37 14.11 1.28
C HIS A 541 45.68 13.35 1.39
N GLY A 542 46.74 14.10 1.65
CA GLY A 542 48.06 13.56 1.95
C GLY A 542 49.09 14.68 2.13
N ALA A 543 48.95 15.48 3.18
CA ALA A 543 50.01 16.22 3.85
C ALA A 543 49.55 16.55 5.28
#